data_3bf50d0f3fdd4312b272753e76915663
#
_entry.id   3bf50d0f3fdd4312b272753e76915663
#
_cell.length_a   1.000
_cell.length_b   1.000
_cell.length_c   1.000
_cell.angle_alpha   90.00
_cell.angle_beta   90.00
_cell.angle_gamma   90.00
#
_symmetry.space_group_name_H-M   'P 1'
#
loop_
_entity.id
_entity.type
_entity.pdbx_description
1 polymer ?
#
loop_
_entity_poly.entity_id
_entity_poly.type
_entity_poly.pdbx_seq_one_letter_code
_entity_poly.pdbx_strand_id
1 'polypeptide(L)'
;MVLFVNGCVRENSRTLKLAQTVLESISDTLEEIRLYPDGPEGLDAEKLQLREELLATKTYDHPMFRFAKQFAAADTIVMAAPYWDLAFPAKIRAYLEEITVSGITFQYGADGIPQGLCKAKSLIYVTTAGGPIVQDFGFEYVKSLAHLFYGIPDVFLVKAEGLDVWGNDPDEILDQAKCNIQTVLKV
;
A
#
# COMPACT_ATOMS: atom_id res chain seq x y z
N MET A 1 -3.72 15.22 -2.30
CA MET A 1 -2.60 14.76 -1.44
C MET A 1 -2.30 13.30 -1.74
N VAL A 2 -1.02 13.01 -2.02
CA VAL A 2 -0.53 11.64 -2.21
C VAL A 2 -0.09 11.08 -0.87
N LEU A 3 -0.57 9.91 -0.51
CA LEU A 3 -0.06 9.13 0.62
C LEU A 3 0.93 8.09 0.11
N PHE A 4 2.19 8.22 0.52
CA PHE A 4 3.23 7.24 0.22
C PHE A 4 3.42 6.27 1.40
N VAL A 5 3.05 5.02 1.20
CA VAL A 5 3.26 3.93 2.16
C VAL A 5 4.55 3.21 1.79
N ASN A 6 5.62 3.50 2.53
CA ASN A 6 6.94 2.97 2.29
C ASN A 6 7.19 1.70 3.12
N GLY A 7 7.04 0.53 2.49
CA GLY A 7 7.32 -0.79 3.07
C GLY A 7 8.76 -1.28 2.84
N CYS A 8 9.66 -0.43 2.36
CA CYS A 8 11.04 -0.81 2.08
C CYS A 8 11.87 -0.86 3.37
N VAL A 9 12.50 -2.02 3.61
CA VAL A 9 13.34 -2.24 4.80
C VAL A 9 14.74 -1.64 4.63
N ARG A 10 15.28 -1.69 3.39
CA ARG A 10 16.65 -1.26 3.09
C ARG A 10 16.65 0.17 2.55
N GLU A 11 17.60 1.00 2.99
CA GLU A 11 17.79 2.36 2.45
C GLU A 11 18.07 2.36 0.94
N ASN A 12 18.87 1.40 0.45
CA ASN A 12 19.18 1.24 -0.97
C ASN A 12 18.19 0.29 -1.69
N SER A 13 16.92 0.30 -1.30
CA SER A 13 15.89 -0.55 -1.91
C SER A 13 15.64 -0.16 -3.38
N ARG A 14 15.72 -1.15 -4.28
CA ARG A 14 15.34 -0.98 -5.69
C ARG A 14 13.85 -0.63 -5.83
N THR A 15 13.00 -1.19 -4.97
CA THR A 15 11.58 -0.85 -4.92
C THR A 15 11.38 0.62 -4.54
N LEU A 16 12.16 1.13 -3.58
CA LEU A 16 12.09 2.55 -3.20
C LEU A 16 12.50 3.46 -4.35
N LYS A 17 13.59 3.13 -5.06
CA LYS A 17 14.03 3.91 -6.24
C LYS A 17 12.95 3.97 -7.33
N LEU A 18 12.28 2.84 -7.60
CA LEU A 18 11.19 2.78 -8.57
C LEU A 18 9.97 3.59 -8.09
N ALA A 19 9.62 3.50 -6.80
CA ALA A 19 8.54 4.27 -6.21
C ALA A 19 8.80 5.78 -6.23
N GLN A 20 10.03 6.22 -6.02
CA GLN A 20 10.40 7.64 -6.15
C GLN A 20 10.12 8.19 -7.54
N THR A 21 10.40 7.43 -8.61
CA THR A 21 10.06 7.85 -9.98
C THR A 21 8.54 7.94 -10.19
N VAL A 22 7.76 7.05 -9.56
CA VAL A 22 6.29 7.18 -9.58
C VAL A 22 5.86 8.45 -8.88
N LEU A 23 6.41 8.75 -7.71
CA LEU A 23 6.06 9.97 -6.95
C LEU A 23 6.43 11.25 -7.70
N GLU A 24 7.57 11.28 -8.38
CA GLU A 24 8.00 12.40 -9.22
C GLU A 24 7.07 12.66 -10.40
N SER A 25 6.34 11.65 -10.87
CA SER A 25 5.36 11.79 -11.95
C SER A 25 4.01 12.38 -11.49
N ILE A 26 3.80 12.52 -10.18
CA ILE A 26 2.54 13.01 -9.60
C ILE A 26 2.76 14.38 -8.97
N SER A 27 2.10 15.41 -9.51
CA SER A 27 2.21 16.79 -9.02
C SER A 27 1.19 17.08 -7.94
N ASP A 28 1.46 16.65 -6.70
CA ASP A 28 0.59 16.90 -5.54
C ASP A 28 1.40 16.92 -4.23
N THR A 29 0.80 17.36 -3.13
CA THR A 29 1.40 17.30 -1.80
C THR A 29 1.62 15.86 -1.38
N LEU A 30 2.80 15.57 -0.82
CA LEU A 30 3.23 14.23 -0.42
C LEU A 30 3.23 14.09 1.10
N GLU A 31 2.61 13.04 1.61
CA GLU A 31 2.76 12.57 2.98
C GLU A 31 3.34 11.15 2.96
N GLU A 32 4.45 10.90 3.68
CA GLU A 32 5.11 9.59 3.73
C GLU A 32 4.86 8.91 5.07
N ILE A 33 4.48 7.63 5.02
CA ILE A 33 4.49 6.71 6.16
C ILE A 33 5.59 5.68 5.93
N ARG A 34 6.65 5.73 6.75
CA ARG A 34 7.71 4.71 6.76
C ARG A 34 7.30 3.58 7.70
N LEU A 35 7.17 2.38 7.14
CA LEU A 35 6.83 1.20 7.95
C LEU A 35 8.04 0.62 8.69
N TYR A 36 9.26 0.97 8.29
CA TYR A 36 10.50 0.57 8.97
C TYR A 36 11.34 1.80 9.33
N PRO A 37 11.79 1.94 10.60
CA PRO A 37 11.51 1.01 11.72
C PRO A 37 10.14 1.23 12.40
N ASP A 38 9.45 2.36 12.19
CA ASP A 38 8.44 2.95 13.08
C ASP A 38 6.98 2.59 12.71
N GLY A 39 6.78 1.65 11.79
CA GLY A 39 5.45 1.20 11.41
C GLY A 39 4.77 0.32 12.46
N PRO A 40 3.48 0.01 12.24
CA PRO A 40 2.69 -0.76 13.20
C PRO A 40 3.24 -2.19 13.39
N GLU A 41 3.00 -2.71 14.58
CA GLU A 41 3.38 -4.09 14.98
C GLU A 41 2.25 -5.11 14.74
N GLY A 42 1.11 -4.65 14.22
CA GLY A 42 -0.10 -5.45 14.10
C GLY A 42 -0.98 -5.39 15.35
N LEU A 43 -2.12 -6.07 15.28
CA LEU A 43 -3.09 -6.13 16.37
C LEU A 43 -2.78 -7.30 17.31
N ASP A 44 -2.54 -6.99 18.57
CA ASP A 44 -2.56 -7.94 19.67
C ASP A 44 -3.93 -7.92 20.40
N ALA A 45 -4.10 -8.73 21.43
CA ALA A 45 -5.36 -8.82 22.16
C ALA A 45 -5.77 -7.51 22.84
N GLU A 46 -4.81 -6.76 23.39
CA GLU A 46 -5.07 -5.49 24.09
C GLU A 46 -5.48 -4.39 23.08
N LYS A 47 -4.77 -4.29 21.96
CA LYS A 47 -5.11 -3.36 20.88
C LYS A 47 -6.45 -3.69 20.24
N LEU A 48 -6.76 -4.98 20.08
CA LEU A 48 -8.04 -5.42 19.53
C LEU A 48 -9.19 -5.04 20.45
N GLN A 49 -9.06 -5.29 21.75
CA GLN A 49 -10.07 -4.90 22.74
C GLN A 49 -10.28 -3.38 22.75
N LEU A 50 -9.21 -2.59 22.83
CA LEU A 50 -9.29 -1.14 22.77
C LEU A 50 -9.99 -0.66 21.49
N ARG A 51 -9.64 -1.25 20.34
CA ARG A 51 -10.28 -0.93 19.05
C ARG A 51 -11.79 -1.19 19.08
N GLU A 52 -12.23 -2.32 19.63
CA GLU A 52 -13.64 -2.66 19.75
C GLU A 52 -14.40 -1.67 20.64
N GLU A 53 -13.85 -1.28 21.80
CA GLU A 53 -14.40 -0.29 22.71
C GLU A 53 -14.56 1.07 22.02
N LEU A 54 -13.53 1.53 21.31
CA LEU A 54 -13.54 2.79 20.58
C LEU A 54 -14.54 2.79 19.41
N LEU A 55 -14.68 1.68 18.71
CA LEU A 55 -15.66 1.52 17.64
C LEU A 55 -17.11 1.52 18.19
N ALA A 56 -17.35 0.82 19.29
CA ALA A 56 -18.66 0.78 19.94
C ALA A 56 -19.14 2.18 20.38
N THR A 57 -18.21 3.02 20.83
CA THR A 57 -18.48 4.42 21.24
C THR A 57 -18.33 5.44 20.11
N LYS A 58 -17.97 5.01 18.91
CA LYS A 58 -17.66 5.85 17.74
C LYS A 58 -16.59 6.92 18.02
N THR A 59 -15.63 6.61 18.86
CA THR A 59 -14.53 7.51 19.24
C THR A 59 -13.40 7.44 18.19
N TYR A 60 -13.71 7.89 16.97
CA TYR A 60 -12.78 7.82 15.82
C TYR A 60 -11.59 8.77 15.91
N ASP A 61 -11.60 9.74 16.84
CA ASP A 61 -10.48 10.69 17.00
C ASP A 61 -9.30 10.13 17.82
N HIS A 62 -9.44 8.92 18.36
CA HIS A 62 -8.36 8.30 19.09
C HIS A 62 -7.11 8.08 18.21
N PRO A 63 -5.88 8.32 18.75
CA PRO A 63 -4.62 8.17 17.99
C PRO A 63 -4.40 6.79 17.35
N MET A 64 -5.01 5.74 17.88
CA MET A 64 -4.99 4.40 17.30
C MET A 64 -5.42 4.39 15.83
N PHE A 65 -6.36 5.26 15.45
CA PHE A 65 -6.91 5.31 14.09
C PHE A 65 -6.15 6.26 13.15
N ARG A 66 -4.98 6.77 13.56
CA ARG A 66 -4.21 7.75 12.76
C ARG A 66 -3.95 7.26 11.34
N PHE A 67 -3.47 6.02 11.17
CA PHE A 67 -3.16 5.45 9.86
C PHE A 67 -4.40 5.24 9.00
N ALA A 68 -5.51 4.77 9.60
CA ALA A 68 -6.77 4.61 8.90
C ALA A 68 -7.32 5.96 8.41
N LYS A 69 -7.22 7.01 9.22
CA LYS A 69 -7.65 8.38 8.85
C LYS A 69 -6.78 8.97 7.74
N GLN A 70 -5.45 8.82 7.82
CA GLN A 70 -4.52 9.26 6.77
C GLN A 70 -4.84 8.54 5.45
N PHE A 71 -5.01 7.22 5.48
CA PHE A 71 -5.34 6.42 4.32
C PHE A 71 -6.69 6.83 3.69
N ALA A 72 -7.72 6.99 4.51
CA ALA A 72 -9.05 7.39 4.04
C ALA A 72 -9.09 8.80 3.44
N ALA A 73 -8.22 9.71 3.89
CA ALA A 73 -8.18 11.10 3.46
C ALA A 73 -7.34 11.35 2.20
N ALA A 74 -6.50 10.41 1.79
CA ALA A 74 -5.64 10.52 0.62
C ALA A 74 -6.45 10.55 -0.69
N ASP A 75 -5.97 11.29 -1.69
CA ASP A 75 -6.58 11.33 -3.04
C ASP A 75 -5.92 10.28 -3.97
N THR A 76 -4.65 10.00 -3.74
CA THR A 76 -3.87 8.93 -4.41
C THR A 76 -3.00 8.21 -3.39
N ILE A 77 -2.87 6.90 -3.51
CA ILE A 77 -2.02 6.08 -2.65
C ILE A 77 -0.91 5.45 -3.48
N VAL A 78 0.34 5.61 -3.05
CA VAL A 78 1.49 4.89 -3.60
C VAL A 78 2.03 3.97 -2.51
N MET A 79 2.08 2.67 -2.79
CA MET A 79 2.57 1.66 -1.84
C MET A 79 3.82 0.98 -2.40
N ALA A 80 4.98 1.24 -1.78
CA ALA A 80 6.22 0.53 -2.10
C ALA A 80 6.33 -0.74 -1.27
N ALA A 81 6.21 -1.88 -1.93
CA ALA A 81 6.11 -3.20 -1.34
C ALA A 81 7.13 -4.16 -1.99
N PRO A 82 8.36 -4.31 -1.45
CA PRO A 82 9.31 -5.29 -1.97
C PRO A 82 8.70 -6.69 -2.03
N TYR A 83 8.96 -7.42 -3.11
CA TYR A 83 8.46 -8.80 -3.26
C TYR A 83 9.25 -9.76 -2.36
N TRP A 84 8.61 -10.24 -1.32
CA TRP A 84 9.15 -11.21 -0.36
C TRP A 84 8.17 -12.38 -0.20
N ASP A 85 8.69 -13.60 -0.33
CA ASP A 85 7.96 -14.83 -0.05
C ASP A 85 6.57 -14.89 -0.73
N LEU A 86 6.53 -14.58 -2.01
CA LEU A 86 5.34 -14.50 -2.88
C LEU A 86 4.38 -13.35 -2.53
N ALA A 87 4.77 -12.45 -1.61
CA ALA A 87 3.94 -11.32 -1.14
C ALA A 87 4.78 -10.06 -0.85
N PHE A 88 4.72 -9.56 0.36
CA PHE A 88 5.37 -8.33 0.83
C PHE A 88 5.87 -8.49 2.27
N PRO A 89 6.75 -7.57 2.78
CA PRO A 89 7.22 -7.58 4.17
C PRO A 89 6.10 -7.50 5.21
N ALA A 90 6.27 -8.16 6.34
CA ALA A 90 5.26 -8.33 7.39
C ALA A 90 4.61 -7.02 7.88
N LYS A 91 5.38 -5.92 7.98
CA LYS A 91 4.83 -4.62 8.43
C LYS A 91 3.81 -4.01 7.45
N ILE A 92 3.83 -4.39 6.17
CA ILE A 92 2.75 -4.01 5.25
C ILE A 92 1.45 -4.73 5.65
N ARG A 93 1.52 -6.01 6.04
CA ARG A 93 0.36 -6.73 6.55
C ARG A 93 -0.20 -6.09 7.82
N ALA A 94 0.69 -5.78 8.78
CA ALA A 94 0.31 -5.10 10.01
C ALA A 94 -0.34 -3.73 9.74
N TYR A 95 0.21 -2.97 8.79
CA TYR A 95 -0.37 -1.70 8.37
C TYR A 95 -1.77 -1.88 7.76
N LEU A 96 -1.96 -2.86 6.87
CA LEU A 96 -3.27 -3.15 6.27
C LEU A 96 -4.31 -3.58 7.33
N GLU A 97 -3.91 -4.32 8.37
CA GLU A 97 -4.78 -4.64 9.49
C GLU A 97 -5.21 -3.42 10.30
N GLU A 98 -4.26 -2.49 10.54
CA GLU A 98 -4.57 -1.27 11.29
C GLU A 98 -5.46 -0.28 10.53
N ILE A 99 -5.32 -0.20 9.19
CA ILE A 99 -6.13 0.72 8.40
C ILE A 99 -7.51 0.18 8.04
N THR A 100 -7.74 -1.14 8.08
CA THR A 100 -9.04 -1.73 7.75
C THR A 100 -10.00 -1.56 8.94
N VAL A 101 -10.64 -0.39 9.03
CA VAL A 101 -11.45 0.06 10.17
C VAL A 101 -12.87 0.41 9.71
N SER A 102 -13.86 -0.30 10.27
CA SER A 102 -15.27 0.02 10.04
C SER A 102 -15.63 1.41 10.58
N GLY A 103 -16.29 2.21 9.76
CA GLY A 103 -16.64 3.61 10.06
C GLY A 103 -15.54 4.63 9.68
N ILE A 104 -14.37 4.18 9.20
CA ILE A 104 -13.28 5.07 8.74
C ILE A 104 -12.90 4.79 7.28
N THR A 105 -12.43 3.57 6.98
CA THR A 105 -12.02 3.20 5.62
C THR A 105 -13.10 2.45 4.86
N PHE A 106 -14.02 1.83 5.56
CA PHE A 106 -15.19 1.16 4.99
C PHE A 106 -16.33 1.11 6.02
N GLN A 107 -17.50 0.69 5.57
CA GLN A 107 -18.63 0.30 6.43
C GLN A 107 -19.37 -0.88 5.82
N TYR A 108 -20.15 -1.60 6.62
CA TYR A 108 -21.05 -2.62 6.08
C TYR A 108 -22.39 -2.01 5.67
N GLY A 109 -22.87 -2.35 4.47
CA GLY A 109 -24.23 -2.08 4.05
C GLY A 109 -25.25 -2.93 4.80
N ALA A 110 -26.53 -2.67 4.60
CA ALA A 110 -27.61 -3.45 5.18
C ALA A 110 -27.63 -4.93 4.71
N ASP A 111 -27.01 -5.21 3.59
CA ASP A 111 -26.81 -6.53 3.00
C ASP A 111 -25.55 -7.25 3.50
N GLY A 112 -24.80 -6.62 4.41
CA GLY A 112 -23.53 -7.14 4.94
C GLY A 112 -22.33 -6.99 3.98
N ILE A 113 -22.51 -6.31 2.84
CA ILE A 113 -21.44 -6.08 1.88
C ILE A 113 -20.62 -4.84 2.29
N PRO A 114 -19.27 -4.90 2.30
CA PRO A 114 -18.44 -3.73 2.56
C PRO A 114 -18.66 -2.62 1.52
N GLN A 115 -18.72 -1.40 1.99
CA GLN A 115 -18.80 -0.16 1.19
C GLN A 115 -17.60 0.71 1.56
N GLY A 116 -16.78 1.08 0.59
CA GLY A 116 -15.59 1.88 0.83
C GLY A 116 -15.91 3.33 1.19
N LEU A 117 -15.13 3.88 2.09
CA LEU A 117 -15.24 5.28 2.57
C LEU A 117 -13.98 6.10 2.22
N CYS A 118 -12.98 5.51 1.57
CA CYS A 118 -11.77 6.20 1.19
C CYS A 118 -12.01 7.17 0.03
N LYS A 119 -11.32 8.31 0.06
CA LYS A 119 -11.37 9.32 -1.00
C LYS A 119 -10.59 8.93 -2.24
N ALA A 120 -9.53 8.13 -2.07
CA ALA A 120 -8.59 7.81 -3.13
C ALA A 120 -9.30 7.26 -4.37
N LYS A 121 -8.89 7.76 -5.53
CA LYS A 121 -9.35 7.26 -6.83
C LYS A 121 -8.39 6.22 -7.40
N SER A 122 -7.11 6.28 -6.99
CA SER A 122 -6.10 5.36 -7.46
C SER A 122 -5.18 4.88 -6.34
N LEU A 123 -4.76 3.62 -6.46
CA LEU A 123 -3.70 3.01 -5.69
C LEU A 123 -2.65 2.47 -6.64
N ILE A 124 -1.40 2.87 -6.46
CA ILE A 124 -0.27 2.44 -7.27
C ILE A 124 0.60 1.55 -6.39
N TYR A 125 0.60 0.26 -6.69
CA TYR A 125 1.43 -0.72 -6.03
C TYR A 125 2.75 -0.86 -6.77
N VAL A 126 3.86 -0.59 -6.08
CA VAL A 126 5.21 -0.64 -6.64
C VAL A 126 5.98 -1.78 -6.01
N THR A 127 6.50 -2.70 -6.83
CA THR A 127 7.24 -3.86 -6.34
C THR A 127 8.46 -4.17 -7.19
N THR A 128 9.47 -4.79 -6.58
CA THR A 128 10.63 -5.35 -7.29
C THR A 128 11.00 -6.71 -6.75
N ALA A 129 11.42 -7.62 -7.63
CA ALA A 129 11.83 -8.97 -7.30
C ALA A 129 13.19 -9.33 -7.90
N GLY A 130 13.98 -10.10 -7.17
CA GLY A 130 15.26 -10.65 -7.66
C GLY A 130 15.06 -11.68 -8.78
N GLY A 131 14.09 -12.56 -8.64
CA GLY A 131 13.67 -13.54 -9.64
C GLY A 131 12.39 -13.12 -10.38
N PRO A 132 11.83 -14.03 -11.23
CA PRO A 132 10.53 -13.79 -11.85
C PRO A 132 9.41 -13.85 -10.81
N ILE A 133 8.40 -12.99 -10.96
CA ILE A 133 7.19 -13.01 -10.15
C ILE A 133 6.21 -14.01 -10.78
N VAL A 134 6.22 -15.23 -10.29
CA VAL A 134 5.34 -16.31 -10.80
C VAL A 134 3.92 -16.18 -10.23
N GLN A 135 3.82 -15.80 -8.98
CA GLN A 135 2.56 -15.58 -8.25
C GLN A 135 2.72 -14.37 -7.34
N ASP A 136 1.84 -13.41 -7.41
CA ASP A 136 1.89 -12.21 -6.55
C ASP A 136 0.65 -12.13 -5.64
N PHE A 137 0.73 -12.81 -4.50
CA PHE A 137 -0.31 -12.72 -3.48
C PHE A 137 -0.32 -11.33 -2.80
N GLY A 138 0.77 -10.58 -2.85
CA GLY A 138 0.85 -9.24 -2.29
C GLY A 138 0.00 -8.25 -3.06
N PHE A 139 0.23 -8.14 -4.37
CA PHE A 139 -0.54 -7.25 -5.24
C PHE A 139 -2.03 -7.63 -5.28
N GLU A 140 -2.34 -8.91 -5.50
CA GLU A 140 -3.73 -9.37 -5.59
C GLU A 140 -4.49 -9.17 -4.27
N TYR A 141 -3.80 -9.31 -3.12
CA TYR A 141 -4.39 -9.04 -1.82
C TYR A 141 -4.71 -7.55 -1.64
N VAL A 142 -3.74 -6.66 -1.93
CA VAL A 142 -3.93 -5.20 -1.82
C VAL A 142 -5.01 -4.72 -2.79
N LYS A 143 -5.01 -5.22 -4.02
CA LYS A 143 -6.03 -4.92 -5.04
C LYS A 143 -7.42 -5.34 -4.58
N SER A 144 -7.54 -6.53 -3.99
CA SER A 144 -8.82 -7.03 -3.46
C SER A 144 -9.33 -6.13 -2.32
N LEU A 145 -8.46 -5.74 -1.38
CA LEU A 145 -8.84 -4.79 -0.32
C LEU A 145 -9.24 -3.43 -0.88
N ALA A 146 -8.50 -2.91 -1.86
CA ALA A 146 -8.78 -1.63 -2.49
C ALA A 146 -10.19 -1.60 -3.11
N HIS A 147 -10.54 -2.64 -3.86
CA HIS A 147 -11.84 -2.72 -4.51
C HIS A 147 -12.98 -3.06 -3.54
N LEU A 148 -12.79 -4.09 -2.70
CA LEU A 148 -13.88 -4.64 -1.89
C LEU A 148 -14.14 -3.86 -0.61
N PHE A 149 -13.08 -3.30 0.00
CA PHE A 149 -13.20 -2.62 1.30
C PHE A 149 -13.03 -1.12 1.18
N TYR A 150 -12.06 -0.62 0.42
CA TYR A 150 -11.74 0.82 0.45
C TYR A 150 -12.50 1.64 -0.60
N GLY A 151 -13.08 0.98 -1.61
CA GLY A 151 -13.81 1.65 -2.69
C GLY A 151 -12.90 2.40 -3.67
N ILE A 152 -11.66 1.97 -3.81
CA ILE A 152 -10.68 2.56 -4.73
C ILE A 152 -10.81 1.85 -6.09
N PRO A 153 -11.27 2.55 -7.14
CA PRO A 153 -11.59 1.90 -8.42
C PRO A 153 -10.36 1.53 -9.26
N ASP A 154 -9.32 2.37 -9.24
CA ASP A 154 -8.16 2.19 -10.10
C ASP A 154 -6.97 1.67 -9.29
N VAL A 155 -6.51 0.46 -9.61
CA VAL A 155 -5.34 -0.15 -8.96
C VAL A 155 -4.31 -0.50 -10.02
N PHE A 156 -3.14 0.15 -9.95
CA PHE A 156 -2.06 0.00 -10.89
C PHE A 156 -0.89 -0.79 -10.29
N LEU A 157 -0.25 -1.62 -11.11
CA LEU A 157 0.96 -2.36 -10.76
C LEU A 157 2.14 -1.79 -11.54
N VAL A 158 3.14 -1.27 -10.82
CA VAL A 158 4.46 -0.90 -11.35
C VAL A 158 5.47 -1.91 -10.81
N LYS A 159 6.10 -2.70 -11.67
CA LYS A 159 7.01 -3.76 -11.25
C LYS A 159 8.31 -3.80 -12.04
N ALA A 160 9.36 -4.29 -11.39
CA ALA A 160 10.60 -4.75 -12.03
C ALA A 160 10.98 -6.12 -11.45
N GLU A 161 11.25 -7.11 -12.29
CA GLU A 161 11.52 -8.49 -11.89
C GLU A 161 12.75 -9.05 -12.60
N GLY A 162 13.34 -10.12 -12.06
CA GLY A 162 14.54 -10.72 -12.63
C GLY A 162 15.84 -9.96 -12.31
N LEU A 163 15.82 -9.09 -11.29
CA LEU A 163 16.93 -8.18 -10.96
C LEU A 163 18.19 -8.88 -10.43
N ASP A 164 18.09 -10.14 -9.99
CA ASP A 164 19.20 -10.95 -9.51
C ASP A 164 19.43 -12.22 -10.37
N VAL A 165 18.74 -12.30 -11.52
CA VAL A 165 18.93 -13.41 -12.46
C VAL A 165 20.28 -13.25 -13.18
N TRP A 166 21.06 -14.33 -13.22
CA TRP A 166 22.36 -14.31 -13.85
C TRP A 166 22.26 -13.92 -15.34
N GLY A 167 23.10 -12.98 -15.75
CA GLY A 167 23.13 -12.44 -17.12
C GLY A 167 22.21 -11.24 -17.35
N ASN A 168 21.38 -10.87 -16.38
CA ASN A 168 20.60 -9.65 -16.44
C ASN A 168 21.38 -8.44 -15.93
N ASP A 169 21.08 -7.25 -16.46
CA ASP A 169 21.50 -5.95 -15.93
C ASP A 169 20.36 -5.35 -15.10
N PRO A 170 20.50 -5.27 -13.76
CA PRO A 170 19.45 -4.71 -12.89
C PRO A 170 19.13 -3.25 -13.17
N ASP A 171 20.10 -2.44 -13.58
CA ASP A 171 19.89 -1.02 -13.85
C ASP A 171 19.11 -0.83 -15.16
N GLU A 172 19.42 -1.61 -16.19
CA GLU A 172 18.65 -1.60 -17.44
C GLU A 172 17.17 -2.00 -17.21
N ILE A 173 16.94 -3.05 -16.41
CA ILE A 173 15.57 -3.51 -16.07
C ILE A 173 14.81 -2.43 -15.30
N LEU A 174 15.47 -1.78 -14.33
CA LEU A 174 14.85 -0.69 -13.57
C LEU A 174 14.53 0.51 -14.46
N ASP A 175 15.43 0.88 -15.36
CA ASP A 175 15.22 2.01 -16.27
C ASP A 175 14.09 1.71 -17.26
N GLN A 176 13.99 0.50 -17.75
CA GLN A 176 12.85 0.06 -18.56
C GLN A 176 11.53 0.15 -17.79
N ALA A 177 11.51 -0.28 -16.51
CA ALA A 177 10.32 -0.17 -15.66
C ALA A 177 9.93 1.29 -15.43
N LYS A 178 10.89 2.19 -15.19
CA LYS A 178 10.65 3.64 -15.07
C LYS A 178 10.06 4.26 -16.34
N CYS A 179 10.59 3.92 -17.51
CA CYS A 179 10.06 4.41 -18.79
C CYS A 179 8.60 3.99 -19.01
N ASN A 180 8.17 2.86 -18.46
CA ASN A 180 6.81 2.35 -18.63
C ASN A 180 5.79 2.96 -17.66
N ILE A 181 6.21 3.75 -16.64
CA ILE A 181 5.31 4.29 -15.61
C ILE A 181 4.15 5.08 -16.22
N GLN A 182 4.43 6.02 -17.13
CA GLN A 182 3.38 6.82 -17.76
C GLN A 182 2.36 5.98 -18.53
N THR A 183 2.82 4.92 -19.19
CA THR A 183 1.94 3.99 -19.91
C THR A 183 1.06 3.20 -18.92
N VAL A 184 1.62 2.75 -17.80
CA VAL A 184 0.90 2.01 -16.76
C VAL A 184 -0.15 2.89 -16.10
N LEU A 185 0.20 4.13 -15.76
CA LEU A 185 -0.69 5.07 -15.08
C LEU A 185 -1.70 5.75 -16.02
N LYS A 186 -1.58 5.55 -17.34
CA LYS A 186 -2.43 6.16 -18.37
C LYS A 186 -2.44 7.70 -18.34
N VAL A 187 -1.30 8.28 -17.98
CA VAL A 187 -1.08 9.73 -17.93
C VAL A 187 -0.32 10.20 -19.16
#